data_700c515e4fd92c57cd5ec21d56565382
#
_entry.id   700c515e4fd92c57cd5ec21d56565382
#
_cell.length_a   1.000
_cell.length_b   1.000
_cell.length_c   1.000
_cell.angle_alpha   90.00
_cell.angle_beta   90.00
_cell.angle_gamma   90.00
#
_symmetry.space_group_name_H-M   'P 1'
#
loop_
_entity.id
_entity.type
_entity.pdbx_description
1 polymer ?
#
loop_
_entity_poly.entity_id
_entity_poly.type
_entity_poly.pdbx_seq_one_letter_code
_entity_poly.pdbx_strand_id
1 'polypeptide(L)'
;MKISMKRSLLTVVLSSALLAAAPATVFAQAAATTKPAPSAASQLVLSSSTRILTTLEKRRAEFKGNPAALKQYVNSEFNTLFDRDYAARLVLGVHARGAAEGDIKLFADALGDSLMSRYGSALLDFNTKLRVRVKSETALPGGRGVKVASEMLRPDGDPIPVDYLVRQVGGQWKVFDVMVEGVSFVQTFRNQFDAPLRQKSIPQVAAELRTGKMQVGGNGSGK
;
A
#
# COMPACT_ATOMS: atom_id res chain seq x y z
N MET A 1 39.28 53.08 58.87
CA MET A 1 39.56 52.88 60.30
C MET A 1 39.80 51.38 60.50
N LYS A 2 41.08 51.10 60.75
CA LYS A 2 41.67 50.11 61.70
C LYS A 2 41.16 48.71 61.64
N ILE A 3 41.99 47.76 61.08
CA ILE A 3 42.96 46.88 61.82
C ILE A 3 42.21 45.76 62.54
N SER A 4 42.50 44.50 62.28
CA SER A 4 43.59 43.68 62.79
C SER A 4 43.40 42.22 62.32
N MET A 5 44.16 41.60 61.59
CA MET A 5 45.26 40.68 61.74
C MET A 5 45.26 39.86 63.07
N LYS A 6 45.10 38.54 62.94
CA LYS A 6 45.85 37.56 63.78
C LYS A 6 46.05 36.22 63.06
N ARG A 7 47.28 35.81 63.01
CA ARG A 7 47.92 34.58 62.57
C ARG A 7 47.73 33.47 63.64
N SER A 8 47.75 32.25 63.22
CA SER A 8 48.41 31.07 63.89
C SER A 8 48.11 29.87 63.00
N LEU A 9 49.05 29.31 62.30
CA LEU A 9 50.09 28.33 62.59
C LEU A 9 49.57 26.90 62.84
N LEU A 10 49.90 26.02 61.88
CA LEU A 10 50.48 24.68 61.96
C LEU A 10 49.63 23.54 62.57
N THR A 11 49.29 22.59 61.74
CA THR A 11 49.83 21.20 61.92
C THR A 11 49.64 20.36 60.65
N VAL A 12 50.77 19.79 60.21
CA VAL A 12 50.89 18.84 59.11
C VAL A 12 50.47 17.46 59.67
N VAL A 13 49.52 16.78 59.04
CA VAL A 13 49.38 15.35 59.20
C VAL A 13 49.32 14.72 57.80
N LEU A 14 50.38 14.07 57.48
CA LEU A 14 50.59 13.25 56.31
C LEU A 14 49.79 11.95 56.46
N SER A 15 48.71 11.79 55.72
CA SER A 15 48.02 10.52 55.63
C SER A 15 47.92 10.12 54.18
N SER A 16 48.75 9.16 53.80
CA SER A 16 48.77 8.49 52.51
C SER A 16 47.51 7.70 52.30
N ALA A 17 46.58 8.16 51.47
CA ALA A 17 45.46 7.36 50.99
C ALA A 17 45.76 6.92 49.56
N LEU A 18 46.06 5.64 49.37
CA LEU A 18 46.10 4.94 48.09
C LEU A 18 44.74 5.08 47.42
N LEU A 19 44.64 5.88 46.34
CA LEU A 19 43.50 5.85 45.42
C LEU A 19 43.68 4.66 44.49
N ALA A 20 42.96 3.58 44.75
CA ALA A 20 42.79 2.50 43.80
C ALA A 20 41.91 3.00 42.65
N ALA A 21 42.50 3.29 41.48
CA ALA A 21 41.81 3.57 40.27
C ALA A 21 41.17 2.29 39.73
N ALA A 22 39.89 2.09 39.99
CA ALA A 22 39.11 1.05 39.31
C ALA A 22 38.84 1.50 37.84
N PRO A 23 39.16 0.68 36.84
CA PRO A 23 38.79 0.97 35.48
C PRO A 23 37.26 0.92 35.35
N ALA A 24 36.63 2.07 35.10
CA ALA A 24 35.25 2.11 34.71
C ALA A 24 35.13 1.49 33.30
N THR A 25 34.74 0.21 33.24
CA THR A 25 34.32 -0.41 31.98
C THR A 25 33.04 0.26 31.52
N VAL A 26 33.17 1.19 30.61
CA VAL A 26 32.05 1.76 29.86
C VAL A 26 31.52 0.61 29.01
N PHE A 27 30.46 -0.04 29.45
CA PHE A 27 29.63 -0.87 28.56
C PHE A 27 28.99 0.06 27.57
N ALA A 28 29.61 0.18 26.38
CA ALA A 28 28.97 0.73 25.22
C ALA A 28 27.78 -0.19 24.89
N GLN A 29 26.62 0.18 25.39
CA GLN A 29 25.35 -0.46 25.04
C GLN A 29 25.12 -0.15 23.58
N ALA A 30 25.50 -1.11 22.70
CA ALA A 30 25.15 -1.03 21.30
C ALA A 30 23.62 -0.87 21.25
N ALA A 31 23.16 0.32 20.92
CA ALA A 31 21.77 0.57 20.64
C ALA A 31 21.40 -0.37 19.50
N ALA A 32 20.77 -1.49 19.82
CA ALA A 32 20.15 -2.33 18.84
C ALA A 32 19.15 -1.42 18.09
N THR A 33 19.45 -1.10 16.84
CA THR A 33 18.53 -0.41 15.94
C THR A 33 17.35 -1.33 15.70
N THR A 34 16.39 -1.30 16.62
CA THR A 34 15.10 -1.96 16.43
C THR A 34 14.46 -1.31 15.22
N LYS A 35 14.38 -2.07 14.12
CA LYS A 35 13.63 -1.64 12.94
C LYS A 35 12.24 -1.23 13.41
N PRO A 36 11.78 0.00 13.12
CA PRO A 36 10.46 0.45 13.56
C PRO A 36 9.41 -0.58 13.15
N ALA A 37 8.45 -0.84 14.03
CA ALA A 37 7.32 -1.70 13.70
C ALA A 37 6.62 -1.16 12.44
N PRO A 38 6.18 -2.04 11.52
CA PRO A 38 5.48 -1.60 10.33
C PRO A 38 4.26 -0.78 10.70
N SER A 39 4.02 0.32 9.98
CA SER A 39 2.82 1.15 10.16
C SER A 39 1.54 0.34 9.86
N ALA A 40 0.39 0.83 10.30
CA ALA A 40 -0.89 0.17 10.03
C ALA A 40 -1.19 0.07 8.51
N ALA A 41 -0.73 1.04 7.70
CA ALA A 41 -0.85 1.00 6.25
C ALA A 41 0.04 -0.10 5.64
N SER A 42 1.29 -0.18 6.06
CA SER A 42 2.22 -1.22 5.65
C SER A 42 1.76 -2.62 6.08
N GLN A 43 1.19 -2.74 7.29
CA GLN A 43 0.61 -3.99 7.78
C GLN A 43 -0.60 -4.43 6.96
N LEU A 44 -1.49 -3.49 6.59
CA LEU A 44 -2.63 -3.78 5.72
C LEU A 44 -2.15 -4.40 4.40
N VAL A 45 -1.21 -3.75 3.71
CA VAL A 45 -0.68 -4.22 2.43
C VAL A 45 -0.07 -5.61 2.58
N LEU A 46 0.83 -5.80 3.56
CA LEU A 46 1.51 -7.07 3.77
C LEU A 46 0.53 -8.19 4.09
N SER A 47 -0.36 -7.98 5.07
CA SER A 47 -1.28 -9.02 5.54
C SER A 47 -2.33 -9.37 4.49
N SER A 48 -2.91 -8.37 3.80
CA SER A 48 -3.91 -8.62 2.76
C SER A 48 -3.31 -9.31 1.54
N SER A 49 -2.15 -8.85 1.06
CA SER A 49 -1.48 -9.48 -0.08
C SER A 49 -1.08 -10.92 0.24
N THR A 50 -0.51 -11.16 1.44
CA THR A 50 -0.15 -12.52 1.87
C THR A 50 -1.38 -13.43 1.95
N ARG A 51 -2.49 -12.95 2.54
CA ARG A 51 -3.74 -13.70 2.65
C ARG A 51 -4.30 -14.04 1.28
N ILE A 52 -4.36 -13.06 0.36
CA ILE A 52 -4.87 -13.26 -1.00
C ILE A 52 -4.03 -14.29 -1.74
N LEU A 53 -2.71 -14.13 -1.79
CA LEU A 53 -1.80 -15.06 -2.47
C LEU A 53 -1.89 -16.48 -1.90
N THR A 54 -1.89 -16.60 -0.56
CA THR A 54 -2.03 -17.91 0.11
C THR A 54 -3.38 -18.58 -0.20
N THR A 55 -4.46 -17.82 -0.25
CA THR A 55 -5.78 -18.36 -0.56
C THR A 55 -5.88 -18.78 -2.02
N LEU A 56 -5.38 -17.99 -2.95
CA LEU A 56 -5.33 -18.35 -4.37
C LEU A 56 -4.49 -19.63 -4.60
N GLU A 57 -3.38 -19.77 -3.88
CA GLU A 57 -2.55 -20.98 -3.94
C GLU A 57 -3.30 -22.21 -3.37
N LYS A 58 -3.82 -22.11 -2.15
CA LYS A 58 -4.48 -23.22 -1.46
C LYS A 58 -5.75 -23.69 -2.14
N ARG A 59 -6.54 -22.75 -2.69
CA ARG A 59 -7.83 -23.03 -3.35
C ARG A 59 -7.73 -23.07 -4.87
N ARG A 60 -6.54 -23.17 -5.43
CA ARG A 60 -6.31 -23.16 -6.89
C ARG A 60 -7.13 -24.19 -7.65
N ALA A 61 -7.15 -25.45 -7.17
CA ALA A 61 -7.91 -26.52 -7.81
C ALA A 61 -9.41 -26.23 -7.80
N GLU A 62 -9.94 -25.77 -6.67
CA GLU A 62 -11.34 -25.36 -6.53
C GLU A 62 -11.67 -24.21 -7.51
N PHE A 63 -10.86 -23.16 -7.51
CA PHE A 63 -11.09 -21.98 -8.34
C PHE A 63 -10.97 -22.27 -9.85
N LYS A 64 -10.10 -23.19 -10.24
CA LYS A 64 -10.04 -23.68 -11.64
C LYS A 64 -11.31 -24.41 -12.05
N GLY A 65 -11.87 -25.21 -11.16
CA GLY A 65 -13.13 -25.93 -11.41
C GLY A 65 -14.40 -25.09 -11.20
N ASN A 66 -14.28 -23.96 -10.49
CA ASN A 66 -15.43 -23.10 -10.17
C ASN A 66 -15.05 -21.60 -10.29
N PRO A 67 -15.09 -21.03 -11.51
CA PRO A 67 -14.81 -19.61 -11.73
C PRO A 67 -15.71 -18.65 -10.94
N ALA A 68 -16.96 -19.09 -10.61
CA ALA A 68 -17.87 -18.28 -9.81
C ALA A 68 -17.36 -18.13 -8.37
N ALA A 69 -16.81 -19.19 -7.78
CA ALA A 69 -16.19 -19.12 -6.46
C ALA A 69 -14.95 -18.19 -6.45
N LEU A 70 -14.13 -18.22 -7.50
CA LEU A 70 -13.02 -17.28 -7.66
C LEU A 70 -13.54 -15.85 -7.72
N LYS A 71 -14.53 -15.55 -8.56
CA LYS A 71 -15.13 -14.22 -8.69
C LYS A 71 -15.67 -13.73 -7.34
N GLN A 72 -16.39 -14.57 -6.63
CA GLN A 72 -16.94 -14.23 -5.31
C GLN A 72 -15.83 -13.91 -4.30
N TYR A 73 -14.79 -14.74 -4.24
CA TYR A 73 -13.66 -14.53 -3.36
C TYR A 73 -12.93 -13.19 -3.66
N VAL A 74 -12.57 -12.97 -4.92
CA VAL A 74 -11.86 -11.74 -5.33
C VAL A 74 -12.72 -10.50 -5.08
N ASN A 75 -14.02 -10.55 -5.39
CA ASN A 75 -14.92 -9.43 -5.11
C ASN A 75 -15.03 -9.13 -3.60
N SER A 76 -15.07 -10.16 -2.76
CA SER A 76 -15.08 -9.99 -1.29
C SER A 76 -13.82 -9.30 -0.79
N GLU A 77 -12.64 -9.76 -1.24
CA GLU A 77 -11.36 -9.15 -0.87
C GLU A 77 -11.26 -7.71 -1.40
N PHE A 78 -11.67 -7.48 -2.64
CA PHE A 78 -11.65 -6.17 -3.26
C PHE A 78 -12.56 -5.17 -2.54
N ASN A 79 -13.78 -5.56 -2.17
CA ASN A 79 -14.71 -4.72 -1.41
C ASN A 79 -14.16 -4.39 -0.02
N THR A 80 -13.43 -5.31 0.60
CA THR A 80 -12.84 -5.10 1.93
C THR A 80 -11.62 -4.19 1.86
N LEU A 81 -10.77 -4.39 0.87
CA LEU A 81 -9.45 -3.75 0.78
C LEU A 81 -9.49 -2.38 0.08
N PHE A 82 -10.33 -2.24 -0.95
CA PHE A 82 -10.32 -1.06 -1.81
C PHE A 82 -11.37 0.00 -1.43
N ASP A 83 -10.99 1.26 -1.61
CA ASP A 83 -11.91 2.39 -1.70
C ASP A 83 -12.35 2.55 -3.16
N ARG A 84 -13.32 1.73 -3.55
CA ARG A 84 -13.75 1.59 -4.96
C ARG A 84 -14.32 2.87 -5.52
N ASP A 85 -15.15 3.57 -4.73
CA ASP A 85 -15.81 4.79 -5.17
C ASP A 85 -14.79 5.93 -5.36
N TYR A 86 -13.83 6.04 -4.46
CA TYR A 86 -12.75 7.02 -4.62
C TYR A 86 -11.83 6.69 -5.81
N ALA A 87 -11.46 5.42 -5.98
CA ALA A 87 -10.70 4.97 -7.16
C ALA A 87 -11.45 5.27 -8.46
N ALA A 88 -12.76 4.98 -8.51
CA ALA A 88 -13.61 5.29 -9.66
C ALA A 88 -13.66 6.79 -9.96
N ARG A 89 -13.79 7.66 -8.93
CA ARG A 89 -13.71 9.12 -9.11
C ARG A 89 -12.37 9.56 -9.71
N LEU A 90 -11.28 8.96 -9.28
CA LEU A 90 -9.95 9.26 -9.84
C LEU A 90 -9.83 8.82 -11.30
N VAL A 91 -10.40 7.66 -11.66
CA VAL A 91 -10.46 7.17 -13.04
C VAL A 91 -11.34 8.07 -13.90
N LEU A 92 -12.53 8.44 -13.41
CA LEU A 92 -13.43 9.36 -14.11
C LEU A 92 -12.83 10.77 -14.27
N GLY A 93 -11.95 11.18 -13.36
CA GLY A 93 -11.23 12.45 -13.41
C GLY A 93 -12.16 13.66 -13.47
N VAL A 94 -12.08 14.46 -14.52
CA VAL A 94 -12.91 15.66 -14.70
C VAL A 94 -14.39 15.32 -14.87
N HIS A 95 -14.69 14.14 -15.41
CA HIS A 95 -16.06 13.67 -15.65
C HIS A 95 -16.80 13.28 -14.35
N ALA A 96 -16.07 13.10 -13.23
CA ALA A 96 -16.68 12.88 -11.91
C ALA A 96 -17.26 14.17 -11.29
N ARG A 97 -16.90 15.35 -11.82
CA ARG A 97 -17.38 16.63 -11.27
C ARG A 97 -18.87 16.79 -11.53
N GLY A 98 -19.66 16.91 -10.45
CA GLY A 98 -21.12 17.03 -10.56
C GLY A 98 -21.85 15.74 -10.95
N ALA A 99 -21.13 14.62 -11.11
CA ALA A 99 -21.78 13.33 -11.35
C ALA A 99 -22.52 12.86 -10.08
N ALA A 100 -23.67 12.20 -10.30
CA ALA A 100 -24.42 11.60 -9.20
C ALA A 100 -23.61 10.45 -8.55
N GLU A 101 -23.75 10.31 -7.24
CA GLU A 101 -23.08 9.22 -6.48
C GLU A 101 -23.45 7.84 -7.05
N GLY A 102 -24.71 7.67 -7.45
CA GLY A 102 -25.21 6.45 -8.08
C GLY A 102 -24.48 6.11 -9.38
N ASP A 103 -24.16 7.11 -10.21
CA ASP A 103 -23.43 6.91 -11.47
C ASP A 103 -21.98 6.52 -11.22
N ILE A 104 -21.35 7.13 -10.22
CA ILE A 104 -19.97 6.78 -9.83
C ILE A 104 -19.92 5.36 -9.33
N LYS A 105 -20.85 4.96 -8.46
CA LYS A 105 -20.96 3.60 -7.96
C LYS A 105 -21.24 2.60 -9.09
N LEU A 106 -22.15 2.93 -10.00
CA LEU A 106 -22.46 2.13 -11.18
C LEU A 106 -21.22 1.86 -12.03
N PHE A 107 -20.40 2.91 -12.25
CA PHE A 107 -19.14 2.80 -12.97
C PHE A 107 -18.10 1.96 -12.19
N ALA A 108 -17.96 2.18 -10.89
CA ALA A 108 -17.04 1.42 -10.04
C ALA A 108 -17.35 -0.08 -10.06
N ASP A 109 -18.64 -0.45 -10.00
CA ASP A 109 -19.09 -1.84 -10.08
C ASP A 109 -18.81 -2.43 -11.47
N ALA A 110 -19.14 -1.70 -12.55
CA ALA A 110 -18.90 -2.14 -13.93
C ALA A 110 -17.41 -2.30 -14.25
N LEU A 111 -16.58 -1.39 -13.75
CA LEU A 111 -15.12 -1.48 -13.90
C LEU A 111 -14.57 -2.70 -13.18
N GLY A 112 -14.98 -2.93 -11.94
CA GLY A 112 -14.56 -4.10 -11.16
C GLY A 112 -14.97 -5.43 -11.82
N ASP A 113 -16.21 -5.52 -12.30
CA ASP A 113 -16.71 -6.71 -13.02
C ASP A 113 -15.96 -6.94 -14.33
N SER A 114 -15.65 -5.88 -15.08
CA SER A 114 -14.89 -5.97 -16.34
C SER A 114 -13.44 -6.41 -16.08
N LEU A 115 -12.79 -5.88 -15.03
CA LEU A 115 -11.46 -6.31 -14.61
C LEU A 115 -11.46 -7.79 -14.24
N MET A 116 -12.43 -8.23 -13.44
CA MET A 116 -12.54 -9.61 -13.02
C MET A 116 -12.81 -10.56 -14.20
N SER A 117 -13.68 -10.17 -15.13
CA SER A 117 -13.97 -10.95 -16.33
C SER A 117 -12.74 -11.13 -17.21
N ARG A 118 -11.92 -10.08 -17.33
CA ARG A 118 -10.75 -10.10 -18.21
C ARG A 118 -9.53 -10.77 -17.59
N TYR A 119 -9.26 -10.48 -16.32
CA TYR A 119 -8.02 -10.87 -15.65
C TYR A 119 -8.21 -11.92 -14.54
N GLY A 120 -9.44 -12.25 -14.19
CA GLY A 120 -9.71 -13.14 -13.06
C GLY A 120 -9.04 -14.51 -13.21
N SER A 121 -9.12 -15.14 -14.39
CA SER A 121 -8.45 -16.43 -14.63
C SER A 121 -6.92 -16.33 -14.53
N ALA A 122 -6.34 -15.22 -14.99
CA ALA A 122 -4.90 -15.00 -14.93
C ALA A 122 -4.36 -14.98 -13.49
N LEU A 123 -5.21 -14.69 -12.49
CA LEU A 123 -4.83 -14.79 -11.08
C LEU A 123 -4.47 -16.23 -10.67
N LEU A 124 -4.94 -17.24 -11.42
CA LEU A 124 -4.63 -18.65 -11.20
C LEU A 124 -3.40 -19.13 -11.97
N ASP A 125 -2.93 -18.34 -12.96
CA ASP A 125 -1.79 -18.71 -13.80
C ASP A 125 -0.45 -18.40 -13.11
N PHE A 126 -0.45 -17.54 -12.10
CA PHE A 126 0.72 -17.34 -11.25
C PHE A 126 1.06 -18.66 -10.54
N ASN A 127 1.93 -19.43 -11.17
CA ASN A 127 2.23 -20.82 -10.78
C ASN A 127 3.28 -20.89 -9.66
N THR A 128 3.35 -19.93 -8.75
CA THR A 128 4.48 -19.94 -7.86
C THR A 128 4.15 -19.38 -6.49
N LYS A 129 4.94 -19.79 -5.52
CA LYS A 129 4.96 -19.30 -4.14
C LYS A 129 5.36 -17.83 -4.07
N LEU A 130 4.51 -16.97 -4.62
CA LEU A 130 4.69 -15.53 -4.57
C LEU A 130 4.68 -15.06 -3.11
N ARG A 131 5.59 -14.16 -2.77
CA ARG A 131 5.65 -13.52 -1.46
C ARG A 131 5.68 -12.02 -1.64
N VAL A 132 5.19 -11.28 -0.66
CA VAL A 132 5.24 -9.82 -0.65
C VAL A 132 6.24 -9.35 0.39
N ARG A 133 7.07 -8.40 0.00
CA ARG A 133 8.00 -7.68 0.88
C ARG A 133 7.71 -6.20 0.83
N VAL A 134 7.25 -5.63 1.94
CA VAL A 134 7.11 -4.18 2.08
C VAL A 134 8.50 -3.57 2.28
N LYS A 135 8.81 -2.51 1.55
CA LYS A 135 10.10 -1.80 1.55
C LYS A 135 10.06 -0.52 2.34
N SER A 136 9.11 0.34 2.02
CA SER A 136 9.01 1.69 2.59
C SER A 136 7.60 2.23 2.53
N GLU A 137 7.37 3.30 3.28
CA GLU A 137 6.15 4.07 3.26
C GLU A 137 6.50 5.55 3.09
N THR A 138 5.76 6.25 2.24
CA THR A 138 5.97 7.67 1.96
C THR A 138 4.63 8.39 1.93
N ALA A 139 4.52 9.51 2.66
CA ALA A 139 3.32 10.32 2.65
C ALA A 139 3.04 10.89 1.25
N LEU A 140 1.77 10.87 0.85
CA LEU A 140 1.33 11.49 -0.39
C LEU A 140 1.13 13.00 -0.19
N PRO A 141 1.42 13.82 -1.21
CA PRO A 141 1.21 15.26 -1.15
C PRO A 141 -0.23 15.62 -0.75
N GLY A 142 -0.39 16.68 0.06
CA GLY A 142 -1.70 17.19 0.49
C GLY A 142 -2.47 16.27 1.45
N GLY A 143 -1.78 15.40 2.19
CA GLY A 143 -2.42 14.53 3.19
C GLY A 143 -3.37 13.49 2.60
N ARG A 144 -3.27 13.18 1.31
CA ARG A 144 -4.18 12.26 0.61
C ARG A 144 -4.02 10.78 1.01
N GLY A 145 -3.06 10.47 1.84
CA GLY A 145 -2.73 9.11 2.26
C GLY A 145 -1.25 8.84 2.18
N VAL A 146 -0.88 7.58 1.99
CA VAL A 146 0.51 7.15 1.89
C VAL A 146 0.70 6.19 0.70
N LYS A 147 1.91 6.18 0.16
CA LYS A 147 2.38 5.16 -0.76
C LYS A 147 3.14 4.10 0.03
N VAL A 148 2.69 2.87 -0.02
CA VAL A 148 3.40 1.70 0.50
C VAL A 148 4.13 1.05 -0.66
N ALA A 149 5.44 1.21 -0.68
CA ALA A 149 6.29 0.55 -1.69
C ALA A 149 6.56 -0.90 -1.27
N SER A 150 6.31 -1.82 -2.17
CA SER A 150 6.54 -3.24 -1.95
C SER A 150 7.10 -3.94 -3.18
N GLU A 151 7.44 -5.19 -3.01
CA GLU A 151 7.90 -6.06 -4.08
C GLU A 151 7.21 -7.42 -3.98
N MET A 152 6.81 -7.93 -5.12
CA MET A 152 6.37 -9.31 -5.26
C MET A 152 7.57 -10.18 -5.61
N LEU A 153 7.95 -11.04 -4.68
CA LEU A 153 9.07 -11.96 -4.82
C LEU A 153 8.60 -13.21 -5.55
N ARG A 154 9.35 -13.60 -6.57
CA ARG A 154 9.17 -14.84 -7.36
C ARG A 154 10.27 -15.82 -6.99
N PRO A 155 10.04 -17.15 -7.09
CA PRO A 155 11.12 -18.15 -6.97
C PRO A 155 12.21 -17.95 -8.01
N ASP A 156 11.78 -17.64 -9.25
CA ASP A 156 12.68 -17.44 -10.39
C ASP A 156 12.47 -16.05 -10.99
N GLY A 157 13.55 -15.30 -11.12
CA GLY A 157 13.59 -13.96 -11.69
C GLY A 157 13.56 -12.82 -10.68
N ASP A 158 13.66 -11.59 -11.19
CA ASP A 158 13.73 -10.40 -10.38
C ASP A 158 12.41 -10.10 -9.66
N PRO A 159 12.44 -9.50 -8.46
CA PRO A 159 11.27 -9.01 -7.78
C PRO A 159 10.50 -8.00 -8.63
N ILE A 160 9.18 -8.11 -8.65
CA ILE A 160 8.31 -7.14 -9.34
C ILE A 160 7.95 -6.03 -8.36
N PRO A 161 8.29 -4.76 -8.63
CA PRO A 161 7.82 -3.63 -7.83
C PRO A 161 6.31 -3.49 -7.91
N VAL A 162 5.65 -3.47 -6.73
CA VAL A 162 4.21 -3.24 -6.61
C VAL A 162 3.97 -2.23 -5.49
N ASP A 163 3.59 -1.02 -5.86
CA ASP A 163 3.29 0.04 -4.91
C ASP A 163 1.76 0.15 -4.72
N TYR A 164 1.35 0.41 -3.49
CA TYR A 164 -0.05 0.61 -3.14
C TYR A 164 -0.24 2.04 -2.65
N LEU A 165 -1.21 2.76 -3.22
CA LEU A 165 -1.64 4.03 -2.69
C LEU A 165 -2.82 3.79 -1.76
N VAL A 166 -2.69 4.16 -0.50
CA VAL A 166 -3.68 3.88 0.54
C VAL A 166 -4.09 5.17 1.26
N ARG A 167 -5.35 5.23 1.71
CA ARG A 167 -5.90 6.36 2.47
C ARG A 167 -6.74 5.86 3.64
N GLN A 168 -6.98 6.71 4.61
CA GLN A 168 -7.91 6.41 5.69
C GLN A 168 -9.36 6.76 5.30
N VAL A 169 -10.27 5.84 5.57
CA VAL A 169 -11.71 5.98 5.38
C VAL A 169 -12.40 5.43 6.62
N GLY A 170 -13.09 6.28 7.37
CA GLY A 170 -13.73 5.87 8.62
C GLY A 170 -12.77 5.22 9.63
N GLY A 171 -11.54 5.70 9.71
CA GLY A 171 -10.49 5.14 10.60
C GLY A 171 -9.81 3.88 10.07
N GLN A 172 -10.22 3.35 8.93
CA GLN A 172 -9.61 2.17 8.29
C GLN A 172 -8.76 2.57 7.08
N TRP A 173 -7.64 1.90 6.90
CA TRP A 173 -6.85 2.04 5.68
C TRP A 173 -7.51 1.30 4.52
N LYS A 174 -7.58 1.96 3.36
CA LYS A 174 -8.12 1.40 2.11
C LYS A 174 -7.18 1.72 0.96
N VAL A 175 -7.00 0.76 0.05
CA VAL A 175 -6.26 0.95 -1.19
C VAL A 175 -7.14 1.71 -2.19
N PHE A 176 -6.56 2.67 -2.89
CA PHE A 176 -7.29 3.36 -3.97
C PHE A 176 -6.54 3.33 -5.31
N ASP A 177 -5.27 2.94 -5.32
CA ASP A 177 -4.52 2.70 -6.55
C ASP A 177 -3.43 1.64 -6.32
N VAL A 178 -3.09 0.91 -7.36
CA VAL A 178 -1.97 -0.02 -7.40
C VAL A 178 -1.08 0.36 -8.57
N MET A 179 0.21 0.39 -8.33
CA MET A 179 1.20 0.65 -9.37
C MET A 179 2.08 -0.60 -9.53
N VAL A 180 2.16 -1.14 -10.72
CA VAL A 180 3.05 -2.26 -11.04
C VAL A 180 4.16 -1.73 -11.95
N GLU A 181 5.41 -1.92 -11.55
CA GLU A 181 6.59 -1.40 -12.26
C GLU A 181 6.47 0.11 -12.57
N GLY A 182 5.91 0.86 -11.62
CA GLY A 182 5.70 2.31 -11.73
C GLY A 182 4.46 2.75 -12.54
N VAL A 183 3.71 1.82 -13.13
CA VAL A 183 2.50 2.12 -13.91
C VAL A 183 1.27 2.05 -13.01
N SER A 184 0.58 3.19 -12.82
CA SER A 184 -0.67 3.31 -12.05
C SER A 184 -1.85 2.77 -12.84
N PHE A 185 -2.65 1.90 -12.21
CA PHE A 185 -3.89 1.42 -12.82
C PHE A 185 -4.95 2.50 -12.92
N VAL A 186 -5.08 3.35 -11.90
CA VAL A 186 -5.99 4.50 -11.95
C VAL A 186 -5.66 5.41 -13.11
N GLN A 187 -4.38 5.76 -13.31
CA GLN A 187 -3.98 6.63 -14.41
C GLN A 187 -4.18 5.96 -15.78
N THR A 188 -3.88 4.67 -15.88
CA THR A 188 -4.08 3.88 -17.10
C THR A 188 -5.55 3.88 -17.51
N PHE A 189 -6.46 3.58 -16.58
CA PHE A 189 -7.89 3.58 -16.87
C PHE A 189 -8.45 4.98 -17.08
N ARG A 190 -7.96 5.99 -16.37
CA ARG A 190 -8.33 7.38 -16.60
C ARG A 190 -8.03 7.78 -18.06
N ASN A 191 -6.85 7.45 -18.55
CA ASN A 191 -6.48 7.73 -19.94
C ASN A 191 -7.36 6.94 -20.92
N GLN A 192 -7.69 5.68 -20.60
CA GLN A 192 -8.55 4.85 -21.43
C GLN A 192 -9.98 5.39 -21.55
N PHE A 193 -10.56 5.87 -20.45
CA PHE A 193 -11.96 6.28 -20.41
C PHE A 193 -12.19 7.75 -20.73
N ASP A 194 -11.16 8.60 -20.80
CA ASP A 194 -11.33 10.04 -21.06
C ASP A 194 -12.06 10.30 -22.41
N ALA A 195 -11.62 9.68 -23.50
CA ALA A 195 -12.23 9.87 -24.80
C ALA A 195 -13.67 9.33 -24.89
N PRO A 196 -14.00 8.11 -24.43
CA PRO A 196 -15.38 7.65 -24.32
C PRO A 196 -16.29 8.57 -23.49
N LEU A 197 -15.80 9.06 -22.36
CA LEU A 197 -16.58 9.90 -21.44
C LEU A 197 -16.81 11.33 -21.96
N ARG A 198 -16.09 11.79 -22.97
CA ARG A 198 -16.41 13.02 -23.70
C ARG A 198 -17.62 12.89 -24.61
N GLN A 199 -17.98 11.66 -24.99
CA GLN A 199 -19.05 11.38 -25.96
C GLN A 199 -20.26 10.70 -25.33
N LYS A 200 -20.10 10.07 -24.17
CA LYS A 200 -21.09 9.24 -23.50
C LYS A 200 -21.19 9.60 -22.03
N SER A 201 -22.39 9.42 -21.49
CA SER A 201 -22.58 9.54 -20.03
C SER A 201 -21.89 8.40 -19.28
N ILE A 202 -21.63 8.62 -17.98
CA ILE A 202 -21.05 7.59 -17.09
C ILE A 202 -21.88 6.30 -17.10
N PRO A 203 -23.24 6.34 -16.99
CA PRO A 203 -24.07 5.13 -17.09
C PRO A 203 -23.92 4.39 -18.42
N GLN A 204 -23.79 5.11 -19.54
CA GLN A 204 -23.58 4.47 -20.85
C GLN A 204 -22.25 3.73 -20.92
N VAL A 205 -21.15 4.35 -20.45
CA VAL A 205 -19.84 3.70 -20.39
C VAL A 205 -19.89 2.48 -19.45
N ALA A 206 -20.54 2.59 -18.30
CA ALA A 206 -20.72 1.48 -17.37
C ALA A 206 -21.51 0.31 -17.99
N ALA A 207 -22.57 0.61 -18.78
CA ALA A 207 -23.33 -0.41 -19.49
C ALA A 207 -22.49 -1.11 -20.57
N GLU A 208 -21.66 -0.38 -21.30
CA GLU A 208 -20.75 -0.98 -22.30
C GLU A 208 -19.67 -1.86 -21.67
N LEU A 209 -19.16 -1.49 -20.49
CA LEU A 209 -18.26 -2.35 -19.72
C LEU A 209 -18.93 -3.67 -19.29
N ARG A 210 -20.16 -3.59 -18.78
CA ARG A 210 -20.92 -4.80 -18.34
C ARG A 210 -21.27 -5.73 -19.48
N THR A 211 -21.55 -5.19 -20.65
CA THR A 211 -21.90 -5.99 -21.84
C THR A 211 -20.68 -6.49 -22.61
N GLY A 212 -19.46 -6.08 -22.21
CA GLY A 212 -18.22 -6.42 -22.91
C GLY A 212 -18.01 -5.67 -24.22
N LYS A 213 -18.92 -4.73 -24.58
CA LYS A 213 -18.77 -3.84 -25.75
C LYS A 213 -17.56 -2.92 -25.59
N MET A 214 -17.24 -2.55 -24.36
CA MET A 214 -16.00 -1.91 -23.94
C MET A 214 -15.28 -2.82 -22.98
N GLN A 215 -13.96 -2.94 -23.09
CA GLN A 215 -13.14 -3.78 -22.23
C GLN A 215 -12.02 -2.97 -21.58
N VAL A 216 -11.70 -3.27 -20.34
CA VAL A 216 -10.54 -2.67 -19.65
C VAL A 216 -9.23 -3.21 -20.21
N GLY A 217 -8.20 -2.36 -20.32
CA GLY A 217 -6.86 -2.75 -20.76
C GLY A 217 -6.81 -3.24 -22.22
N GLY A 218 -7.87 -3.04 -23.00
CA GLY A 218 -7.82 -3.20 -24.45
C GLY A 218 -6.95 -2.08 -25.01
N ASN A 219 -5.83 -2.41 -25.63
CA ASN A 219 -5.18 -1.47 -26.52
C ASN A 219 -6.22 -1.02 -27.54
N GLY A 220 -6.44 0.27 -27.62
CA GLY A 220 -7.05 0.87 -28.82
C GLY A 220 -6.06 0.69 -29.97
N SER A 221 -5.88 -0.55 -30.41
CA SER A 221 -5.33 -0.86 -31.72
C SER A 221 -6.46 -0.66 -32.72
N GLY A 222 -6.82 0.62 -32.91
CA GLY A 222 -7.31 1.03 -34.22
C GLY A 222 -6.13 0.86 -35.15
N LYS A 223 -6.34 0.04 -36.15
CA LYS A 223 -5.55 0.09 -37.35
C LYS A 223 -5.52 1.51 -37.90
#